data_9f9bfd0bcc3a6d97b1b80d3611ba5c01
#
_entry.id   9f9bfd0bcc3a6d97b1b80d3611ba5c01
#
_cell.length_a   1.000
_cell.length_b   1.000
_cell.length_c   1.000
_cell.angle_alpha   90.00
_cell.angle_beta   90.00
_cell.angle_gamma   90.00
#
_symmetry.space_group_name_H-M   'P 1'
#
loop_
_entity.id
_entity.type
_entity.pdbx_description
1 polymer ?
#
loop_
_entity_poly.entity_id
_entity_poly.type
_entity_poly.pdbx_seq_one_letter_code
_entity_poly.pdbx_strand_id
1 'polypeptide(L)'
;MDIHSEIIVCTTLDEDGKIVRKDSFENSFDKLQEYLSQFHEGDIFVMESTGFYEPLYDFIESHGFSVKLANPLKIKLIAESRMKNDDVDSEILAKLLRNDWIPESYVPPSEIREMRRIVRTRIQLKRDLTRMKNRIHFELLRMHVDYEVNVFTWK
;
A
#
# COMPACT_ATOMS: atom_id res chain seq x y z
N MET A 1 -2.52 -11.33 3.04
CA MET A 1 -3.17 -10.83 1.81
C MET A 1 -2.14 -10.02 1.05
N ASP A 2 -1.92 -10.34 -0.19
CA ASP A 2 -1.13 -9.54 -1.13
C ASP A 2 -2.08 -8.80 -2.07
N ILE A 3 -1.95 -7.48 -2.15
CA ILE A 3 -2.92 -6.57 -2.77
C ILE A 3 -2.32 -5.97 -4.03
N HIS A 4 -2.88 -6.35 -5.17
CA HIS A 4 -2.59 -5.74 -6.47
C HIS A 4 -3.74 -4.84 -6.93
N SER A 5 -3.54 -4.05 -7.98
CA SER A 5 -4.56 -3.14 -8.51
C SER A 5 -5.85 -3.86 -8.95
N GLU A 6 -5.73 -5.06 -9.51
CA GLU A 6 -6.84 -5.80 -10.11
C GLU A 6 -7.25 -7.03 -9.31
N ILE A 7 -6.31 -7.62 -8.57
CA ILE A 7 -6.54 -8.87 -7.83
C ILE A 7 -6.01 -8.79 -6.41
N ILE A 8 -6.60 -9.59 -5.53
CA ILE A 8 -6.13 -9.84 -4.17
C ILE A 8 -5.78 -11.33 -4.08
N VAL A 9 -4.58 -11.63 -3.62
CA VAL A 9 -4.11 -13.00 -3.36
C VAL A 9 -4.05 -13.25 -1.87
N CYS A 10 -4.69 -14.33 -1.41
CA CYS A 10 -4.79 -14.65 0.00
C CYS A 10 -4.26 -16.05 0.28
N THR A 11 -3.51 -16.19 1.36
CA THR A 11 -3.16 -17.49 1.95
C THR A 11 -3.72 -17.57 3.36
N THR A 12 -4.50 -18.61 3.64
CA THR A 12 -5.08 -18.87 4.96
C THR A 12 -4.35 -20.04 5.63
N LEU A 13 -3.93 -19.82 6.88
CA LEU A 13 -3.34 -20.85 7.74
C LEU A 13 -4.30 -21.19 8.87
N ASP A 14 -4.26 -22.44 9.32
CA ASP A 14 -4.86 -22.86 10.57
C ASP A 14 -3.96 -22.55 11.79
N GLU A 15 -4.45 -22.87 12.98
CA GLU A 15 -3.71 -22.68 14.24
C GLU A 15 -2.38 -23.44 14.28
N ASP A 16 -2.29 -24.57 13.59
CA ASP A 16 -1.07 -25.39 13.47
C ASP A 16 -0.08 -24.84 12.43
N GLY A 17 -0.49 -23.82 11.64
CA GLY A 17 0.32 -23.18 10.60
C GLY A 17 0.34 -23.95 9.28
N LYS A 18 -0.62 -24.84 9.09
CA LYS A 18 -0.82 -25.54 7.84
C LYS A 18 -1.65 -24.66 6.91
N ILE A 19 -1.27 -24.62 5.64
CA ILE A 19 -2.05 -23.91 4.62
C ILE A 19 -3.40 -24.65 4.44
N VAL A 20 -4.48 -23.97 4.79
CA VAL A 20 -5.85 -24.47 4.60
C VAL A 20 -6.29 -24.22 3.17
N ARG A 21 -5.99 -23.02 2.64
CA ARG A 21 -6.34 -22.65 1.26
C ARG A 21 -5.52 -21.47 0.76
N LYS A 22 -5.48 -21.34 -0.57
CA LYS A 22 -5.01 -20.18 -1.30
C LYS A 22 -6.13 -19.70 -2.20
N ASP A 23 -6.42 -18.42 -2.15
CA ASP A 23 -7.48 -17.78 -2.91
C ASP A 23 -6.92 -16.63 -3.71
N SER A 24 -7.53 -16.38 -4.87
CA SER A 24 -7.27 -15.20 -5.69
C SER A 24 -8.60 -14.71 -6.23
N PHE A 25 -8.89 -13.43 -6.05
CA PHE A 25 -10.15 -12.83 -6.48
C PHE A 25 -9.93 -11.37 -6.89
N GLU A 26 -10.89 -10.84 -7.63
CA GLU A 26 -10.90 -9.45 -8.09
C GLU A 26 -10.85 -8.47 -6.91
N ASN A 27 -10.05 -7.42 -7.04
CA ASN A 27 -9.93 -6.36 -6.04
C ASN A 27 -11.19 -5.45 -6.08
N SER A 28 -12.29 -5.98 -5.55
CA SER A 28 -13.57 -5.27 -5.39
C SER A 28 -14.14 -5.52 -4.00
N PHE A 29 -14.91 -4.56 -3.48
CA PHE A 29 -15.53 -4.70 -2.15
C PHE A 29 -16.51 -5.86 -2.08
N ASP A 30 -17.25 -6.13 -3.17
CA ASP A 30 -18.20 -7.25 -3.22
C ASP A 30 -17.49 -8.59 -3.07
N LYS A 31 -16.38 -8.78 -3.79
CA LYS A 31 -15.55 -9.99 -3.69
C LYS A 31 -14.84 -10.11 -2.35
N LEU A 32 -14.38 -9.00 -1.81
CA LEU A 32 -13.79 -8.98 -0.47
C LEU A 32 -14.84 -9.34 0.59
N GLN A 33 -16.06 -8.84 0.50
CA GLN A 33 -17.15 -9.19 1.41
C GLN A 33 -17.51 -10.68 1.31
N GLU A 34 -17.62 -11.22 0.09
CA GLU A 34 -17.84 -12.66 -0.13
C GLU A 34 -16.71 -13.50 0.50
N TYR A 35 -15.48 -13.05 0.37
CA TYR A 35 -14.33 -13.70 1.00
C TYR A 35 -14.39 -13.63 2.53
N LEU A 36 -14.64 -12.44 3.11
CA LEU A 36 -14.72 -12.25 4.57
C LEU A 36 -15.85 -13.05 5.21
N SER A 37 -16.96 -13.27 4.50
CA SER A 37 -18.10 -14.05 5.03
C SER A 37 -17.77 -15.51 5.38
N GLN A 38 -16.61 -15.99 4.97
CA GLN A 38 -16.14 -17.36 5.22
C GLN A 38 -15.29 -17.47 6.49
N PHE A 39 -15.03 -16.35 7.18
CA PHE A 39 -14.21 -16.27 8.38
C PHE A 39 -15.06 -16.00 9.63
N HIS A 40 -14.49 -16.20 10.78
CA HIS A 40 -15.16 -16.08 12.08
C HIS A 40 -14.56 -14.93 12.89
N GLU A 41 -15.32 -14.48 13.87
CA GLU A 41 -14.82 -13.52 14.86
C GLU A 41 -13.61 -14.10 15.57
N GLY A 42 -12.49 -13.32 15.57
CA GLY A 42 -11.20 -13.77 16.11
C GLY A 42 -10.14 -14.07 15.04
N ASP A 43 -10.56 -14.30 13.79
CA ASP A 43 -9.59 -14.43 12.70
C ASP A 43 -8.87 -13.11 12.46
N ILE A 44 -7.57 -13.18 12.18
CA ILE A 44 -6.72 -12.01 12.01
C ILE A 44 -6.21 -11.94 10.57
N PHE A 45 -6.34 -10.77 9.99
CA PHE A 45 -5.84 -10.49 8.65
C PHE A 45 -4.51 -9.72 8.70
N VAL A 46 -3.67 -9.93 7.71
CA VAL A 46 -2.46 -9.14 7.48
C VAL A 46 -2.38 -8.75 6.01
N MET A 47 -2.00 -7.51 5.76
CA MET A 47 -1.74 -6.98 4.43
C MET A 47 -0.49 -6.08 4.43
N GLU A 48 0.13 -5.90 3.26
CA GLU A 48 1.22 -4.95 3.13
C GLU A 48 0.73 -3.49 3.00
N SER A 49 1.53 -2.55 3.50
CA SER A 49 1.27 -1.12 3.36
C SER A 49 1.61 -0.63 1.94
N THR A 50 0.87 -1.08 0.95
CA THR A 50 0.92 -0.61 -0.44
C THR A 50 0.12 0.67 -0.62
N GLY A 51 0.14 1.28 -1.82
CA GLY A 51 -0.63 2.50 -2.11
C GLY A 51 -2.15 2.34 -2.03
N PHE A 52 -2.67 1.11 -1.98
CA PHE A 52 -4.10 0.80 -2.06
C PHE A 52 -4.67 0.21 -0.77
N TYR A 53 -3.89 0.10 0.30
CA TYR A 53 -4.32 -0.61 1.51
C TYR A 53 -5.44 0.07 2.28
N GLU A 54 -5.50 1.41 2.32
CA GLU A 54 -6.38 2.17 3.23
C GLU A 54 -7.86 1.78 3.09
N PRO A 55 -8.48 1.76 1.90
CA PRO A 55 -9.89 1.40 1.76
C PRO A 55 -10.18 -0.05 2.17
N LEU A 56 -9.27 -0.97 1.85
CA LEU A 56 -9.42 -2.38 2.18
C LEU A 56 -9.22 -2.64 3.66
N TYR A 57 -8.26 -1.97 4.29
CA TYR A 57 -8.03 -1.99 5.72
C TYR A 57 -9.29 -1.56 6.49
N ASP A 58 -9.83 -0.38 6.14
CA ASP A 58 -11.03 0.16 6.77
C ASP A 58 -12.25 -0.73 6.54
N PHE A 59 -12.36 -1.33 5.36
CA PHE A 59 -13.44 -2.24 5.03
C PHE A 59 -13.39 -3.52 5.89
N ILE A 60 -12.24 -4.16 6.01
CA ILE A 60 -12.08 -5.39 6.82
C ILE A 60 -12.31 -5.07 8.30
N GLU A 61 -11.75 -3.95 8.81
CA GLU A 61 -11.94 -3.52 10.19
C GLU A 61 -13.41 -3.21 10.50
N SER A 62 -14.14 -2.59 9.56
CA SER A 62 -15.58 -2.31 9.71
C SER A 62 -16.46 -3.57 9.77
N HIS A 63 -15.94 -4.71 9.29
CA HIS A 63 -16.62 -6.01 9.40
C HIS A 63 -16.24 -6.78 10.69
N GLY A 64 -15.53 -6.12 11.62
CA GLY A 64 -15.21 -6.67 12.95
C GLY A 64 -13.94 -7.51 13.00
N PHE A 65 -13.15 -7.56 11.93
CA PHE A 65 -11.90 -8.32 11.92
C PHE A 65 -10.71 -7.46 12.35
N SER A 66 -9.76 -8.10 13.02
CA SER A 66 -8.45 -7.50 13.30
C SER A 66 -7.57 -7.50 12.06
N VAL A 67 -6.97 -6.37 11.74
CA VAL A 67 -6.08 -6.23 10.58
C VAL A 67 -4.72 -5.70 11.02
N LYS A 68 -3.66 -6.42 10.68
CA LYS A 68 -2.28 -5.95 10.86
C LYS A 68 -1.74 -5.42 9.54
N LEU A 69 -1.18 -4.22 9.57
CA LEU A 69 -0.53 -3.62 8.40
C LEU A 69 0.97 -3.87 8.47
N ALA A 70 1.49 -4.63 7.55
CA ALA A 70 2.89 -5.01 7.51
C ALA A 70 3.76 -3.98 6.78
N ASN A 71 4.98 -3.75 7.29
CA ASN A 71 5.94 -2.84 6.65
C ASN A 71 6.71 -3.57 5.54
N PRO A 72 6.51 -3.20 4.24
CA PRO A 72 7.11 -3.93 3.11
C PRO A 72 8.64 -3.98 3.15
N LEU A 73 9.29 -2.87 3.56
CA LEU A 73 10.76 -2.82 3.62
C LEU A 73 11.32 -3.78 4.66
N LYS A 74 10.67 -3.89 5.81
CA LYS A 74 11.09 -4.80 6.88
C LYS A 74 10.77 -6.25 6.54
N ILE A 75 9.61 -6.52 5.91
CA ILE A 75 9.27 -7.85 5.41
C ILE A 75 10.29 -8.30 4.39
N LYS A 76 10.62 -7.43 3.42
CA LYS A 76 11.62 -7.74 2.41
C LYS A 76 12.96 -8.15 3.00
N LEU A 77 13.43 -7.46 4.05
CA LEU A 77 14.66 -7.82 4.76
C LEU A 77 14.57 -9.21 5.42
N ILE A 78 13.39 -9.59 5.90
CA ILE A 78 13.17 -10.92 6.50
C ILE A 78 13.06 -11.98 5.38
N ALA A 79 12.40 -11.66 4.27
CA ALA A 79 12.15 -12.55 3.14
C ALA A 79 13.37 -12.74 2.23
N GLU A 80 14.24 -11.73 2.06
CA GLU A 80 15.46 -11.82 1.23
C GLU A 80 16.43 -12.93 1.68
N SER A 81 16.27 -13.41 2.91
CA SER A 81 16.98 -14.61 3.36
C SER A 81 16.41 -15.92 2.78
N ARG A 82 15.25 -15.94 2.11
CA ARG A 82 14.52 -17.16 1.76
C ARG A 82 13.57 -17.06 0.57
N MET A 83 14.01 -16.84 -0.67
CA MET A 83 13.25 -17.09 -1.92
C MET A 83 12.34 -15.95 -2.46
N LYS A 84 12.52 -15.71 -3.77
CA LYS A 84 11.73 -14.80 -4.62
C LYS A 84 10.68 -15.58 -5.41
N ASN A 85 9.38 -15.34 -5.17
CA ASN A 85 8.26 -15.64 -6.09
C ASN A 85 6.99 -14.96 -5.55
N ASP A 86 6.17 -14.36 -6.41
CA ASP A 86 4.98 -13.58 -6.06
C ASP A 86 3.90 -14.39 -5.29
N ASP A 87 3.75 -15.70 -5.60
CA ASP A 87 2.89 -16.61 -4.81
C ASP A 87 3.37 -16.85 -3.38
N VAL A 88 4.58 -16.42 -3.08
CA VAL A 88 5.23 -16.60 -1.77
C VAL A 88 4.89 -15.44 -0.83
N ASP A 89 4.50 -14.27 -1.34
CA ASP A 89 4.34 -13.08 -0.52
C ASP A 89 3.14 -13.19 0.43
N SER A 90 1.98 -13.65 -0.03
CA SER A 90 0.83 -13.88 0.85
C SER A 90 1.08 -15.01 1.87
N GLU A 91 1.83 -16.04 1.49
CA GLU A 91 2.21 -17.14 2.37
C GLU A 91 3.24 -16.71 3.43
N ILE A 92 4.22 -15.89 3.05
CA ILE A 92 5.19 -15.31 4.00
C ILE A 92 4.47 -14.45 5.02
N LEU A 93 3.57 -13.58 4.56
CA LEU A 93 2.76 -12.74 5.45
C LEU A 93 1.95 -13.58 6.44
N ALA A 94 1.29 -14.64 5.99
CA ALA A 94 0.52 -15.52 6.85
C ALA A 94 1.41 -16.23 7.89
N LYS A 95 2.59 -16.74 7.50
CA LYS A 95 3.55 -17.36 8.42
C LYS A 95 4.14 -16.38 9.43
N LEU A 96 4.43 -15.16 9.01
CA LEU A 96 4.91 -14.10 9.91
C LEU A 96 3.83 -13.69 10.91
N LEU A 97 2.58 -13.60 10.45
CA LEU A 97 1.43 -13.29 11.31
C LEU A 97 1.26 -14.34 12.40
N ARG A 98 1.25 -15.62 12.02
CA ARG A 98 1.12 -16.72 12.98
C ARG A 98 2.19 -16.72 14.06
N ASN A 99 3.42 -16.37 13.72
CA ASN A 99 4.53 -16.34 14.68
C ASN A 99 4.63 -14.99 15.44
N ASP A 100 3.67 -14.08 15.25
CA ASP A 100 3.68 -12.72 15.79
C ASP A 100 4.96 -11.92 15.43
N TRP A 101 5.50 -12.20 14.24
CA TRP A 101 6.72 -11.58 13.71
C TRP A 101 6.44 -10.52 12.65
N ILE A 102 5.20 -10.08 12.53
CA ILE A 102 4.86 -9.00 11.61
C ILE A 102 5.53 -7.70 12.06
N PRO A 103 6.40 -7.12 11.24
CA PRO A 103 6.91 -5.77 11.49
C PRO A 103 5.80 -4.76 11.19
N GLU A 104 4.94 -4.51 12.16
CA GLU A 104 3.75 -3.69 11.97
C GLU A 104 4.10 -2.24 11.60
N SER A 105 3.31 -1.70 10.67
CA SER A 105 3.23 -0.27 10.37
C SER A 105 2.07 0.34 11.14
N TYR A 106 2.32 1.47 11.79
CA TYR A 106 1.26 2.21 12.46
C TYR A 106 0.24 2.75 11.44
N VAL A 107 -1.02 2.44 11.66
CA VAL A 107 -2.16 2.97 10.89
C VAL A 107 -2.74 4.15 11.65
N PRO A 108 -2.54 5.40 11.17
CA PRO A 108 -3.15 6.56 11.82
C PRO A 108 -4.67 6.54 11.69
N PRO A 109 -5.41 7.23 12.58
CA PRO A 109 -6.84 7.48 12.40
C PRO A 109 -7.15 8.04 11.01
N SER A 110 -8.35 7.75 10.50
CA SER A 110 -8.78 8.13 9.14
C SER A 110 -8.61 9.62 8.84
N GLU A 111 -8.97 10.50 9.80
CA GLU A 111 -8.81 11.95 9.70
C GLU A 111 -7.36 12.37 9.49
N ILE A 112 -6.44 11.73 10.21
CA ILE A 112 -4.99 12.00 10.07
C ILE A 112 -4.48 11.49 8.74
N ARG A 113 -4.99 10.35 8.25
CA ARG A 113 -4.62 9.81 6.93
C ARG A 113 -5.08 10.74 5.81
N GLU A 114 -6.32 11.26 5.90
CA GLU A 114 -6.85 12.22 4.94
C GLU A 114 -6.02 13.51 4.91
N MET A 115 -5.72 14.07 6.06
CA MET A 115 -4.88 15.27 6.17
C MET A 115 -3.47 15.04 5.59
N ARG A 116 -2.86 13.89 5.88
CA ARG A 116 -1.56 13.50 5.29
C ARG A 116 -1.64 13.39 3.77
N ARG A 117 -2.72 12.83 3.22
CA ARG A 117 -2.93 12.70 1.76
C ARG A 117 -2.97 14.08 1.11
N ILE A 118 -3.76 15.00 1.64
CA ILE A 118 -3.86 16.39 1.12
C ILE A 118 -2.48 17.06 1.15
N VAL A 119 -1.78 17.00 2.28
CA VAL A 119 -0.45 17.62 2.42
C VAL A 119 0.57 17.00 1.45
N ARG A 120 0.60 15.67 1.33
CA ARG A 120 1.50 14.97 0.40
C ARG A 120 1.21 15.33 -1.05
N THR A 121 -0.06 15.38 -1.44
CA THR A 121 -0.49 15.80 -2.78
C THR A 121 -0.03 17.24 -3.07
N ARG A 122 -0.23 18.16 -2.14
CA ARG A 122 0.26 19.54 -2.28
C ARG A 122 1.77 19.60 -2.46
N ILE A 123 2.53 18.84 -1.68
CA ILE A 123 3.99 18.78 -1.80
C ILE A 123 4.40 18.23 -3.17
N GLN A 124 3.73 17.19 -3.64
CA GLN A 124 4.00 16.58 -4.94
C GLN A 124 3.72 17.58 -6.08
N LEU A 125 2.55 18.21 -6.08
CA LEU A 125 2.21 19.23 -7.08
C LEU A 125 3.22 20.39 -7.10
N LYS A 126 3.69 20.84 -5.93
CA LYS A 126 4.72 21.87 -5.85
C LYS A 126 6.05 21.41 -6.47
N ARG A 127 6.44 20.16 -6.25
CA ARG A 127 7.64 19.56 -6.88
C ARG A 127 7.48 19.45 -8.40
N ASP A 128 6.31 19.05 -8.88
CA ASP A 128 6.02 18.93 -10.31
C ASP A 128 6.03 20.31 -10.98
N LEU A 129 5.45 21.32 -10.35
CA LEU A 129 5.52 22.71 -10.81
C LEU A 129 6.98 23.18 -10.93
N THR A 130 7.81 22.87 -9.95
CA THR A 130 9.24 23.22 -10.00
C THR A 130 9.96 22.50 -11.14
N ARG A 131 9.67 21.22 -11.35
CA ARG A 131 10.23 20.46 -12.51
C ARG A 131 9.83 21.07 -13.84
N MET A 132 8.55 21.45 -13.98
CA MET A 132 8.06 22.11 -15.21
C MET A 132 8.76 23.45 -15.44
N LYS A 133 8.87 24.27 -14.40
CA LYS A 133 9.62 25.55 -14.48
C LYS A 133 11.07 25.34 -14.91
N ASN A 134 11.76 24.39 -14.31
CA ASN A 134 13.15 24.10 -14.65
C ASN A 134 13.27 23.59 -16.10
N ARG A 135 12.31 22.80 -16.59
CA ARG A 135 12.28 22.34 -18.00
C ARG A 135 12.13 23.52 -18.96
N ILE A 136 11.23 24.46 -18.66
CA ILE A 136 11.04 25.66 -19.50
C ILE A 136 12.31 26.52 -19.49
N HIS A 137 12.91 26.76 -18.32
CA HIS A 137 14.19 27.48 -18.23
C HIS A 137 15.28 26.83 -19.07
N PHE A 138 15.39 25.50 -19.02
CA PHE A 138 16.38 24.76 -19.81
C PHE A 138 16.17 24.95 -21.31
N GLU A 139 14.92 24.91 -21.80
CA GLU A 139 14.62 25.14 -23.23
C GLU A 139 14.93 26.59 -23.64
N LEU A 140 14.62 27.58 -22.82
CA LEU A 140 14.96 28.97 -23.09
C LEU A 140 16.47 29.18 -23.19
N LEU A 141 17.24 28.59 -22.27
CA LEU A 141 18.71 28.61 -22.31
C LEU A 141 19.25 27.94 -23.58
N ARG A 142 18.71 26.79 -23.93
CA ARG A 142 19.10 26.04 -25.14
C ARG A 142 18.85 26.83 -26.43
N MET A 143 17.80 27.65 -26.44
CA MET A 143 17.46 28.53 -27.58
C MET A 143 18.21 29.87 -27.54
N HIS A 144 19.12 30.08 -26.60
CA HIS A 144 19.83 31.36 -26.39
C HIS A 144 18.88 32.56 -26.23
N VAL A 145 17.71 32.31 -25.59
CA VAL A 145 16.76 33.39 -25.28
C VAL A 145 17.16 34.02 -23.96
N ASP A 146 17.66 35.25 -24.01
CA ASP A 146 17.88 36.06 -22.80
C ASP A 146 16.54 36.58 -22.29
N TYR A 147 16.24 36.29 -21.02
CA TYR A 147 15.07 36.84 -20.35
C TYR A 147 15.50 37.43 -18.99
N GLU A 148 15.30 38.71 -18.85
CA GLU A 148 15.62 39.45 -17.61
C GLU A 148 14.53 39.32 -16.53
N VAL A 149 13.34 38.79 -16.89
CA VAL A 149 12.17 38.73 -16.01
C VAL A 149 11.86 37.28 -15.67
N ASN A 150 11.47 37.03 -14.42
CA ASN A 150 10.96 35.72 -14.04
C ASN A 150 9.68 35.39 -14.84
N VAL A 151 9.81 34.59 -15.91
CA VAL A 151 8.74 34.22 -16.83
C VAL A 151 7.54 33.55 -16.16
N PHE A 152 7.63 33.24 -14.86
CA PHE A 152 6.58 32.59 -14.07
C PHE A 152 5.91 33.52 -13.07
N THR A 153 6.26 34.80 -13.03
CA THR A 153 5.54 35.81 -12.24
C THR A 153 4.48 36.45 -13.11
N TRP A 154 3.25 36.02 -12.96
CA TRP A 154 2.10 36.76 -13.48
C TRP A 154 1.75 37.86 -12.46
N LYS A 155 1.72 39.10 -12.91
CA LYS A 155 1.07 40.19 -12.17
C LYS A 155 -0.42 40.16 -12.50
#